data_f99ef3dd49324ea7833302b49c291488
#
_entry.id   f99ef3dd49324ea7833302b49c291488
#
_cell.length_a   1.000
_cell.length_b   1.000
_cell.length_c   1.000
_cell.angle_alpha   90.00
_cell.angle_beta   90.00
_cell.angle_gamma   90.00
#
_symmetry.space_group_name_H-M   'P 1'
#
loop_
_entity.id
_entity.type
_entity.pdbx_description
1 polymer ?
#
loop_
_entity_poly.entity_id
_entity_poly.type
_entity_poly.pdbx_seq_one_letter_code
_entity_poly.pdbx_strand_id
1 'polypeptide(L)'
;MKPAHLRPRAEADLVEAARYYAQEGGLALGERMFDAAIAALEPVERMPSMGSPRLAQLCDIPGLRSWRVAGFPMQWLYFEAPDHLDVVRLVGDRQDILAILQDAN
;
A
#
# COMPACT_ATOMS: atom_id res chain seq x y z
N MET A 1 -14.06 12.05 -5.38
CA MET A 1 -12.79 11.31 -5.37
C MET A 1 -11.91 11.81 -4.23
N LYS A 2 -11.35 10.91 -3.45
CA LYS A 2 -10.44 11.26 -2.37
C LYS A 2 -9.01 10.96 -2.80
N PRO A 3 -8.14 11.98 -2.97
CA PRO A 3 -6.77 11.71 -3.39
C PRO A 3 -5.98 10.91 -2.34
N ALA A 4 -5.13 10.02 -2.81
CA ALA A 4 -4.25 9.26 -1.93
C ALA A 4 -3.05 10.12 -1.53
N HIS A 5 -2.82 10.24 -0.22
CA HIS A 5 -1.64 10.88 0.33
C HIS A 5 -0.79 9.82 1.01
N LEU A 6 0.41 9.60 0.48
CA LEU A 6 1.32 8.61 1.03
C LEU A 6 2.11 9.23 2.18
N ARG A 7 2.10 8.56 3.34
CA ARG A 7 3.02 8.93 4.42
C ARG A 7 4.47 8.69 3.96
N PRO A 8 5.45 9.38 4.55
CA PRO A 8 6.86 9.18 4.16
C PRO A 8 7.33 7.72 4.18
N ARG A 9 6.87 6.92 5.14
CA ARG A 9 7.20 5.49 5.19
C ARG A 9 6.58 4.72 4.03
N ALA A 10 5.38 5.08 3.59
CA ALA A 10 4.75 4.46 2.43
C ALA A 10 5.51 4.80 1.15
N GLU A 11 5.96 6.03 1.01
CA GLU A 11 6.80 6.44 -0.13
C GLU A 11 8.12 5.67 -0.13
N ALA A 12 8.76 5.53 1.03
CA ALA A 12 9.99 4.77 1.17
C ALA A 12 9.79 3.30 0.80
N ASP A 13 8.67 2.69 1.24
CA ASP A 13 8.33 1.32 0.89
C ASP A 13 8.23 1.15 -0.63
N LEU A 14 7.58 2.11 -1.29
CA LEU A 14 7.39 2.07 -2.75
C LEU A 14 8.75 2.12 -3.47
N VAL A 15 9.62 3.03 -3.07
CA VAL A 15 10.95 3.17 -3.67
C VAL A 15 11.79 1.90 -3.43
N GLU A 16 11.76 1.36 -2.22
CA GLU A 16 12.50 0.13 -1.90
C GLU A 16 12.00 -1.05 -2.71
N ALA A 17 10.69 -1.19 -2.86
CA ALA A 17 10.10 -2.26 -3.66
C ALA A 17 10.51 -2.14 -5.13
N ALA A 18 10.47 -0.93 -5.69
CA ALA A 18 10.88 -0.71 -7.08
C ALA A 18 12.36 -1.04 -7.29
N ARG A 19 13.22 -0.67 -6.34
CA ARG A 19 14.65 -1.02 -6.39
C ARG A 19 14.86 -2.52 -6.35
N TYR A 20 14.15 -3.21 -5.48
CA TYR A 20 14.25 -4.66 -5.37
C TYR A 20 13.92 -5.34 -6.69
N TYR A 21 12.81 -4.97 -7.32
CA TYR A 21 12.41 -5.55 -8.60
C TYR A 21 13.36 -5.17 -9.73
N ALA A 22 13.92 -3.96 -9.71
CA ALA A 22 14.92 -3.54 -10.69
C ALA A 22 16.21 -4.36 -10.56
N GLN A 23 16.64 -4.65 -9.34
CA GLN A 23 17.84 -5.47 -9.09
C GLN A 23 17.62 -6.92 -9.51
N GLU A 24 16.42 -7.47 -9.24
CA GLU A 24 16.12 -8.87 -9.51
C GLU A 24 15.75 -9.16 -10.95
N GLY A 25 15.10 -8.24 -11.64
CA GLY A 25 14.56 -8.46 -12.96
C GLY A 25 14.80 -7.36 -13.99
N GLY A 26 15.62 -6.38 -13.66
CA GLY A 26 15.95 -5.27 -14.56
C GLY A 26 15.12 -4.02 -14.31
N LEU A 27 15.63 -2.90 -14.83
CA LEU A 27 15.03 -1.59 -14.62
C LEU A 27 13.57 -1.54 -15.08
N ALA A 28 13.26 -2.14 -16.22
CA ALA A 28 11.90 -2.15 -16.77
C ALA A 28 10.91 -2.83 -15.81
N LEU A 29 11.34 -3.89 -15.10
CA LEU A 29 10.48 -4.54 -14.12
C LEU A 29 10.24 -3.64 -12.91
N GLY A 30 11.28 -2.95 -12.44
CA GLY A 30 11.13 -1.98 -11.35
C GLY A 30 10.16 -0.86 -11.70
N GLU A 31 10.22 -0.34 -12.91
CA GLU A 31 9.31 0.69 -13.39
C GLU A 31 7.88 0.19 -13.48
N ARG A 32 7.67 -1.04 -13.99
CA ARG A 32 6.34 -1.64 -14.06
C ARG A 32 5.73 -1.84 -12.68
N MET A 33 6.54 -2.27 -11.71
CA MET A 33 6.09 -2.42 -10.33
C MET A 33 5.66 -1.07 -9.76
N PHE A 34 6.48 -0.04 -9.94
CA PHE A 34 6.16 1.31 -9.46
C PHE A 34 4.84 1.81 -10.07
N ASP A 35 4.71 1.70 -11.39
CA ASP A 35 3.49 2.14 -12.08
C ASP A 35 2.26 1.35 -11.64
N ALA A 36 2.40 0.05 -11.45
CA ALA A 36 1.30 -0.80 -10.98
C ALA A 36 0.85 -0.42 -9.57
N ALA A 37 1.82 -0.11 -8.69
CA ALA A 37 1.51 0.30 -7.32
C ALA A 37 0.74 1.62 -7.29
N ILE A 38 1.17 2.59 -8.07
CA ILE A 38 0.48 3.89 -8.16
C ILE A 38 -0.91 3.71 -8.79
N ALA A 39 -1.01 2.97 -9.89
CA ALA A 39 -2.29 2.71 -10.56
C ALA A 39 -3.29 1.99 -9.65
N ALA A 40 -2.80 1.14 -8.74
CA ALA A 40 -3.66 0.41 -7.82
C ALA A 40 -4.44 1.32 -6.88
N LEU A 41 -3.97 2.53 -6.62
CA LEU A 41 -4.64 3.47 -5.71
C LEU A 41 -5.88 4.12 -6.33
N GLU A 42 -5.99 4.17 -7.66
CA GLU A 42 -7.09 4.85 -8.33
C GLU A 42 -8.47 4.29 -7.96
N PRO A 43 -8.72 2.97 -7.97
CA PRO A 43 -10.04 2.46 -7.57
C PRO A 43 -10.44 2.83 -6.16
N VAL A 44 -9.51 2.81 -5.20
CA VAL A 44 -9.82 3.14 -3.81
C VAL A 44 -9.92 4.65 -3.59
N GLU A 45 -9.31 5.46 -4.43
CA GLU A 45 -9.56 6.90 -4.43
C GLU A 45 -11.01 7.20 -4.83
N ARG A 46 -11.54 6.45 -5.78
CA ARG A 46 -12.94 6.59 -6.23
C ARG A 46 -13.92 6.02 -5.21
N MET A 47 -13.58 4.90 -4.59
CA MET A 47 -14.45 4.20 -3.65
C MET A 47 -13.62 3.66 -2.49
N PRO A 48 -13.37 4.51 -1.46
CA PRO A 48 -12.51 4.13 -0.34
C PRO A 48 -12.95 2.87 0.41
N SER A 49 -14.23 2.56 0.41
CA SER A 49 -14.76 1.37 1.09
C SER A 49 -14.46 0.06 0.36
N MET A 50 -13.88 0.09 -0.84
CA MET A 50 -13.54 -1.14 -1.57
C MET A 50 -12.41 -1.92 -0.90
N GLY A 51 -11.52 -1.26 -0.17
CA GLY A 51 -10.44 -1.94 0.52
C GLY A 51 -10.96 -2.89 1.58
N SER A 52 -10.25 -4.01 1.79
CA SER A 52 -10.62 -5.03 2.76
C SER A 52 -10.44 -4.53 4.18
N PRO A 53 -11.44 -4.69 5.08
CA PRO A 53 -11.30 -4.37 6.49
C PRO A 53 -10.71 -5.52 7.31
N ARG A 54 -10.27 -6.60 6.68
CA ARG A 54 -9.84 -7.81 7.38
C ARG A 54 -8.69 -7.55 8.35
N LEU A 55 -7.71 -6.76 7.95
CA LEU A 55 -6.55 -6.46 8.81
C LEU A 55 -6.93 -5.59 10.01
N ALA A 56 -7.97 -4.75 9.88
CA ALA A 56 -8.47 -3.99 11.02
C ALA A 56 -8.90 -4.92 12.15
N GLN A 57 -9.56 -6.01 11.81
CA GLN A 57 -10.02 -6.99 12.78
C GLN A 57 -8.87 -7.83 13.33
N LEU A 58 -7.99 -8.32 12.44
CA LEU A 58 -6.88 -9.19 12.84
C LEU A 58 -5.84 -8.47 13.69
N CYS A 59 -5.59 -7.21 13.43
CA CYS A 59 -4.55 -6.42 14.11
C CYS A 59 -5.12 -5.47 15.17
N ASP A 60 -6.44 -5.46 15.34
CA ASP A 60 -7.13 -4.56 16.27
C ASP A 60 -6.79 -3.08 15.99
N ILE A 61 -6.88 -2.71 14.72
CA ILE A 61 -6.66 -1.33 14.26
C ILE A 61 -7.91 -0.85 13.53
N PRO A 62 -8.85 -0.21 14.25
CA PRO A 62 -10.10 0.22 13.64
C PRO A 62 -9.91 1.12 12.42
N GLY A 63 -10.68 0.87 11.38
CA GLY A 63 -10.66 1.68 10.17
C GLY A 63 -9.57 1.34 9.15
N LEU A 64 -8.63 0.46 9.51
CA LEU A 64 -7.57 0.07 8.57
C LEU A 64 -8.16 -0.74 7.42
N ARG A 65 -7.74 -0.41 6.20
CA ARG A 65 -8.12 -1.16 5.00
C ARG A 65 -6.88 -1.53 4.21
N SER A 66 -6.99 -2.59 3.42
CA SER A 66 -5.93 -3.04 2.53
C SER A 66 -6.44 -3.17 1.11
N TRP A 67 -5.53 -2.93 0.15
CA TRP A 67 -5.85 -3.03 -1.28
C TRP A 67 -4.65 -3.55 -2.05
N ARG A 68 -4.87 -4.62 -2.81
CA ARG A 68 -3.78 -5.32 -3.48
C ARG A 68 -3.30 -4.56 -4.73
N VAL A 69 -2.01 -4.74 -5.02
CA VAL A 69 -1.40 -4.26 -6.27
C VAL A 69 -1.52 -5.38 -7.31
N ALA A 70 -2.13 -5.09 -8.47
CA ALA A 70 -2.31 -6.08 -9.53
C ALA A 70 -0.95 -6.54 -10.07
N GLY A 71 -0.74 -7.86 -10.13
CA GLY A 71 0.45 -8.45 -10.72
C GLY A 71 1.66 -8.55 -9.80
N PHE A 72 1.57 -8.05 -8.57
CA PHE A 72 2.68 -8.10 -7.59
C PHE A 72 2.18 -8.55 -6.22
N PRO A 73 2.98 -9.33 -5.47
CA PRO A 73 2.56 -9.88 -4.17
C PRO A 73 2.68 -8.86 -3.04
N MET A 74 1.92 -7.80 -3.12
CA MET A 74 1.95 -6.71 -2.14
C MET A 74 0.62 -6.00 -2.08
N GLN A 75 0.43 -5.20 -1.04
CA GLN A 75 -0.80 -4.45 -0.82
C GLN A 75 -0.53 -3.13 -0.11
N TRP A 76 -1.35 -2.13 -0.43
CA TRP A 76 -1.39 -0.87 0.28
C TRP A 76 -2.21 -0.99 1.55
N LEU A 77 -1.77 -0.34 2.62
CA LEU A 77 -2.53 -0.18 3.85
C LEU A 77 -2.94 1.28 3.98
N TYR A 78 -4.21 1.54 4.21
CA TYR A 78 -4.70 2.91 4.26
C TYR A 78 -5.88 3.08 5.21
N PHE A 79 -6.10 4.35 5.61
CA PHE A 79 -7.31 4.78 6.29
C PHE A 79 -8.04 5.79 5.42
N GLU A 80 -9.35 5.81 5.54
CA GLU A 80 -10.15 6.85 4.90
C GLU A 80 -10.24 8.07 5.81
N ALA A 81 -9.64 9.19 5.40
CA ALA A 81 -9.79 10.49 6.06
C ALA A 81 -10.95 11.27 5.42
N PRO A 82 -11.40 12.39 6.02
CA PRO A 82 -12.53 13.13 5.46
C PRO A 82 -12.35 13.61 4.02
N ASP A 83 -11.14 13.99 3.63
CA ASP A 83 -10.88 14.58 2.32
C ASP A 83 -9.79 13.87 1.51
N HIS A 84 -9.21 12.79 2.04
CA HIS A 84 -8.13 12.04 1.37
C HIS A 84 -8.05 10.60 1.87
N LEU A 85 -7.25 9.78 1.20
CA LEU A 85 -6.83 8.49 1.74
C LEU A 85 -5.48 8.65 2.41
N ASP A 86 -5.40 8.28 3.67
CA ASP A 86 -4.15 8.29 4.43
C ASP A 86 -3.45 6.96 4.21
N VAL A 87 -2.52 6.91 3.25
CA VAL A 87 -1.81 5.69 2.87
C VAL A 87 -0.62 5.49 3.80
N VAL A 88 -0.69 4.45 4.61
CA VAL A 88 0.23 4.24 5.74
C VAL A 88 1.49 3.49 5.32
N ARG A 89 1.33 2.38 4.61
CA ARG A 89 2.44 1.51 4.22
C ARG A 89 2.12 0.76 2.93
N LEU A 90 3.18 0.30 2.25
CA LEU A 90 3.10 -0.73 1.22
C LEU A 90 3.80 -1.97 1.78
N VAL A 91 3.11 -3.10 1.83
CA VAL A 91 3.65 -4.30 2.46
C VAL A 91 3.57 -5.49 1.51
N GLY A 92 4.61 -6.33 1.55
CA GLY A 92 4.63 -7.58 0.80
C GLY A 92 3.83 -8.67 1.52
N ASP A 93 3.35 -9.65 0.76
CA ASP A 93 2.50 -10.74 1.29
C ASP A 93 3.20 -11.58 2.35
N ARG A 94 4.54 -11.62 2.34
CA ARG A 94 5.32 -12.44 3.28
C ARG A 94 5.83 -11.66 4.48
N GLN A 95 5.57 -10.36 4.53
CA GLN A 95 6.02 -9.55 5.66
C GLN A 95 5.07 -9.71 6.86
N ASP A 96 5.62 -9.54 8.05
CA ASP A 96 4.82 -9.51 9.28
C ASP A 96 4.16 -8.15 9.41
N ILE A 97 2.91 -8.09 8.98
CA ILE A 97 2.15 -6.84 8.93
C ILE A 97 1.98 -6.22 10.32
N LEU A 98 1.72 -7.05 11.33
CA LEU A 98 1.54 -6.53 12.70
C LEU A 98 2.81 -5.85 13.21
N ALA A 99 3.98 -6.48 13.00
CA ALA A 99 5.25 -5.88 13.39
C ALA A 99 5.51 -4.57 12.66
N ILE A 100 5.20 -4.52 11.35
CA ILE A 100 5.37 -3.32 10.54
C ILE A 100 4.48 -2.19 11.05
N LEU A 101 3.22 -2.48 11.38
CA LEU A 101 2.28 -1.48 11.86
C LEU A 101 2.62 -0.96 13.25
N GLN A 102 3.24 -1.77 14.09
CA GLN A 102 3.71 -1.34 15.40
C GLN A 102 4.83 -0.30 15.29
N ASP A 103 5.62 -0.33 14.23
CA ASP A 103 6.71 0.60 13.96
C ASP A 103 6.29 1.79 13.10
N ALA A 104 5.02 1.89 12.72
CA ALA A 104 4.54 2.85 11.71
C ALA A 104 4.18 4.23 12.26
N ASN A 105 4.73 4.61 13.37
CA ASN A 105 4.46 5.94 13.95
C ASN A 105 5.41 6.99 13.44
#